data_ca6413d79ab835f653f76501d30cf947
#
_entry.id   ca6413d79ab835f653f76501d30cf947
#
_cell.length_a   1.000
_cell.length_b   1.000
_cell.length_c   1.000
_cell.angle_alpha   90.00
_cell.angle_beta   90.00
_cell.angle_gamma   90.00
#
_symmetry.space_group_name_H-M   'P 1'
#
loop_
_entity.id
_entity.type
_entity.pdbx_description
1 polymer ?
#
loop_
_entity_poly.entity_id
_entity_poly.type
_entity_poly.pdbx_seq_one_letter_code
_entity_poly.pdbx_strand_id
1 'polypeptide(L)'
;VEGGKRAGLALCREMLCQEIYAGRPVHWIDGGMSLDPSALIRPLSDRGRTPSSLSLLRTCRAFTAHQMHELVSRLERDLLVFEDGRDVRLVVLSDLASMFADSQVKKAEGMAMLESCLRVSKEVAEEKGLLVVITVVRRRSPPLPKTMISVMRGQADDRISLISYGGGQMTARLDSLGVTVRPLSNRAPYPRLSDFTGEAQSSREVCTEPPLESLSSDSPNGDSKDDAARSASAS
;
A
#
# COMPACT_ATOMS: atom_id res chain seq x y z
N VAL A 1 9.50 -2.64 11.80
CA VAL A 1 8.15 -2.62 12.43
C VAL A 1 7.79 -4.03 12.88
N GLU A 2 7.61 -4.23 14.18
CA GLU A 2 7.27 -5.53 14.77
C GLU A 2 5.83 -5.56 15.28
N GLY A 3 5.05 -6.58 14.88
CA GLY A 3 3.67 -6.71 15.35
C GLY A 3 2.90 -7.85 14.71
N GLY A 4 1.56 -7.78 14.80
CA GLY A 4 0.69 -8.64 14.00
C GLY A 4 0.75 -8.25 12.52
N LYS A 5 0.60 -9.23 11.60
CA LYS A 5 0.68 -8.99 10.14
C LYS A 5 -0.22 -7.82 9.70
N ARG A 6 -1.49 -7.82 10.11
CA ARG A 6 -2.44 -6.75 9.75
C ARG A 6 -2.03 -5.38 10.29
N ALA A 7 -1.49 -5.34 11.51
CA ALA A 7 -1.06 -4.12 12.16
C ALA A 7 0.13 -3.47 11.45
N GLY A 8 1.16 -4.27 11.14
CA GLY A 8 2.33 -3.82 10.39
C GLY A 8 1.97 -3.26 9.02
N LEU A 9 1.10 -3.97 8.29
CA LEU A 9 0.64 -3.52 6.98
C LEU A 9 -0.22 -2.25 7.04
N ALA A 10 -1.05 -2.09 8.09
CA ALA A 10 -1.84 -0.88 8.27
C ALA A 10 -0.96 0.34 8.49
N LEU A 11 0.09 0.22 9.30
CA LEU A 11 1.07 1.28 9.49
C LEU A 11 1.81 1.62 8.18
N CYS A 12 2.35 0.60 7.49
CA CYS A 12 3.07 0.82 6.23
C CYS A 12 2.18 1.46 5.17
N ARG A 13 0.89 1.07 5.07
CA ARG A 13 -0.06 1.70 4.16
C ARG A 13 -0.34 3.15 4.52
N GLU A 14 -0.45 3.46 5.81
CA GLU A 14 -0.62 4.85 6.24
C GLU A 14 0.59 5.71 5.86
N MET A 15 1.81 5.23 6.12
CA MET A 15 3.05 5.91 5.72
C MET A 15 3.11 6.11 4.19
N LEU A 16 2.78 5.07 3.42
CA LEU A 16 2.69 5.12 1.96
C LEU A 16 1.69 6.17 1.50
N CYS A 17 0.48 6.19 2.08
CA CYS A 17 -0.53 7.19 1.74
C CYS A 17 -0.07 8.62 2.04
N GLN A 18 0.68 8.84 3.12
CA GLN A 18 1.26 10.15 3.44
C GLN A 18 2.30 10.59 2.39
N GLU A 19 3.17 9.68 1.95
CA GLU A 19 4.15 9.98 0.91
C GLU A 19 3.48 10.28 -0.44
N ILE A 20 2.53 9.45 -0.87
CA ILE A 20 1.77 9.68 -2.10
C ILE A 20 0.96 10.98 -2.01
N TYR A 21 0.36 11.26 -0.85
CA TYR A 21 -0.34 12.53 -0.62
C TYR A 21 0.59 13.74 -0.78
N ALA A 22 1.82 13.62 -0.32
CA ALA A 22 2.84 14.64 -0.49
C ALA A 22 3.44 14.70 -1.93
N GLY A 23 2.97 13.86 -2.85
CA GLY A 23 3.46 13.78 -4.23
C GLY A 23 4.80 13.07 -4.37
N ARG A 24 5.22 12.30 -3.34
CA ARG A 24 6.49 11.59 -3.34
C ARG A 24 6.31 10.12 -3.71
N PRO A 25 7.21 9.56 -4.52
CA PRO A 25 7.16 8.17 -4.89
C PRO A 25 7.55 7.25 -3.71
N VAL A 26 6.98 6.04 -3.72
CA VAL A 26 7.24 4.99 -2.74
C VAL A 26 7.63 3.72 -3.47
N HIS A 27 8.64 3.02 -2.95
CA HIS A 27 9.02 1.71 -3.43
C HIS A 27 8.63 0.63 -2.41
N TRP A 28 7.91 -0.42 -2.86
CA TRP A 28 7.47 -1.50 -2.00
C TRP A 28 7.89 -2.86 -2.58
N ILE A 29 8.75 -3.58 -1.85
CA ILE A 29 9.11 -4.96 -2.17
C ILE A 29 8.31 -5.88 -1.25
N ASP A 30 7.44 -6.70 -1.85
CA ASP A 30 6.46 -7.54 -1.13
C ASP A 30 6.84 -9.01 -1.20
N GLY A 31 7.32 -9.57 -0.08
CA GLY A 31 7.59 -10.99 0.09
C GLY A 31 6.41 -11.80 0.61
N GLY A 32 5.37 -11.14 1.13
CA GLY A 32 4.25 -11.79 1.82
C GLY A 32 2.93 -11.79 1.05
N MET A 33 2.93 -11.36 -0.22
CA MET A 33 1.71 -11.14 -1.04
C MET A 33 0.64 -10.36 -0.26
N SER A 34 1.07 -9.32 0.43
CA SER A 34 0.27 -8.62 1.42
C SER A 34 -0.18 -7.23 0.97
N LEU A 35 0.49 -6.67 -0.02
CA LEU A 35 0.10 -5.40 -0.61
C LEU A 35 -1.04 -5.61 -1.61
N ASP A 36 -2.14 -4.94 -1.34
CA ASP A 36 -3.26 -4.78 -2.25
C ASP A 36 -3.39 -3.29 -2.61
N PRO A 37 -3.00 -2.88 -3.83
CA PRO A 37 -3.09 -1.49 -4.25
C PRO A 37 -4.52 -0.94 -4.25
N SER A 38 -5.53 -1.78 -4.46
CA SER A 38 -6.94 -1.35 -4.44
C SER A 38 -7.36 -0.82 -3.06
N ALA A 39 -6.76 -1.37 -2.00
CA ALA A 39 -6.98 -0.93 -0.63
C ALA A 39 -6.45 0.49 -0.33
N LEU A 40 -5.67 1.07 -1.24
CA LEU A 40 -5.13 2.43 -1.12
C LEU A 40 -6.04 3.48 -1.77
N ILE A 41 -6.91 3.07 -2.68
CA ILE A 41 -7.77 3.99 -3.46
C ILE A 41 -8.61 4.85 -2.52
N ARG A 42 -9.35 4.22 -1.60
CA ARG A 42 -10.22 4.94 -0.67
C ARG A 42 -9.45 5.89 0.25
N PRO A 43 -8.39 5.47 0.98
CA PRO A 43 -7.61 6.37 1.81
C PRO A 43 -6.99 7.56 1.05
N LEU A 44 -6.62 7.38 -0.22
CA LEU A 44 -6.10 8.46 -1.05
C LEU A 44 -7.23 9.39 -1.52
N SER A 45 -8.39 8.84 -1.90
CA SER A 45 -9.57 9.63 -2.28
C SER A 45 -10.11 10.47 -1.12
N ASP A 46 -10.14 9.90 0.09
CA ASP A 46 -10.55 10.62 1.32
C ASP A 46 -9.63 11.82 1.61
N ARG A 47 -8.41 11.81 1.06
CA ARG A 47 -7.42 12.91 1.14
C ARG A 47 -7.38 13.78 -0.11
N GLY A 48 -8.36 13.65 -1.01
CA GLY A 48 -8.47 14.44 -2.24
C GLY A 48 -7.50 14.03 -3.35
N ARG A 49 -6.93 12.82 -3.29
CA ARG A 49 -6.08 12.27 -4.34
C ARG A 49 -6.90 11.38 -5.29
N THR A 50 -6.56 11.44 -6.57
CA THR A 50 -7.18 10.59 -7.60
C THR A 50 -6.49 9.21 -7.66
N PRO A 51 -7.13 8.18 -8.21
CA PRO A 51 -6.50 6.87 -8.42
C PRO A 51 -5.20 6.93 -9.24
N SER A 52 -5.05 7.92 -10.12
CA SER A 52 -3.81 8.15 -10.88
C SER A 52 -2.59 8.42 -9.98
N SER A 53 -2.80 8.88 -8.74
CA SER A 53 -1.71 9.05 -7.77
C SER A 53 -1.01 7.73 -7.42
N LEU A 54 -1.62 6.58 -7.71
CA LEU A 54 -0.98 5.27 -7.56
C LEU A 54 0.20 5.06 -8.52
N SER A 55 0.37 5.88 -9.55
CA SER A 55 1.59 5.88 -10.38
C SER A 55 2.86 6.21 -9.60
N LEU A 56 2.72 6.86 -8.42
CA LEU A 56 3.81 7.11 -7.49
C LEU A 56 4.21 5.85 -6.67
N LEU A 57 3.43 4.78 -6.74
CA LEU A 57 3.73 3.54 -6.06
C LEU A 57 4.39 2.54 -7.03
N ARG A 58 5.64 2.25 -6.80
CA ARG A 58 6.34 1.16 -7.47
C ARG A 58 6.33 -0.08 -6.59
N THR A 59 5.87 -1.19 -7.13
CA THR A 59 5.82 -2.45 -6.39
C THR A 59 6.59 -3.54 -7.11
N CYS A 60 7.37 -4.30 -6.34
CA CYS A 60 7.99 -5.54 -6.77
C CYS A 60 7.53 -6.67 -5.84
N ARG A 61 7.31 -7.86 -6.39
CA ARG A 61 6.91 -9.02 -5.60
C ARG A 61 7.93 -10.12 -5.72
N ALA A 62 8.36 -10.65 -4.58
CA ALA A 62 9.19 -11.83 -4.50
C ALA A 62 8.35 -13.05 -4.15
N PHE A 63 8.59 -14.16 -4.84
CA PHE A 63 7.96 -15.45 -4.56
C PHE A 63 8.93 -16.45 -3.95
N THR A 64 10.23 -16.18 -4.03
CA THR A 64 11.30 -16.99 -3.46
C THR A 64 12.29 -16.14 -2.69
N ALA A 65 13.06 -16.77 -1.79
CA ALA A 65 14.14 -16.11 -1.06
C ALA A 65 15.17 -15.46 -2.00
N HIS A 66 15.56 -16.16 -3.05
CA HIS A 66 16.54 -15.65 -4.03
C HIS A 66 16.01 -14.44 -4.79
N GLN A 67 14.72 -14.44 -5.18
CA GLN A 67 14.11 -13.26 -5.80
C GLN A 67 14.07 -12.07 -4.85
N MET A 68 13.75 -12.29 -3.57
CA MET A 68 13.78 -11.24 -2.56
C MET A 68 15.18 -10.66 -2.41
N HIS A 69 16.18 -11.52 -2.29
CA HIS A 69 17.59 -11.11 -2.20
C HIS A 69 18.02 -10.30 -3.44
N GLU A 70 17.68 -10.77 -4.64
CA GLU A 70 17.98 -10.06 -5.88
C GLU A 70 17.30 -8.69 -5.97
N LEU A 71 16.01 -8.59 -5.61
CA LEU A 71 15.28 -7.33 -5.62
C LEU A 71 15.90 -6.31 -4.64
N VAL A 72 16.28 -6.75 -3.44
CA VAL A 72 16.93 -5.86 -2.48
C VAL A 72 18.35 -5.49 -2.92
N SER A 73 19.09 -6.43 -3.49
CA SER A 73 20.45 -6.16 -4.02
C SER A 73 20.47 -5.12 -5.14
N ARG A 74 19.37 -4.96 -5.86
CA ARG A 74 19.21 -3.94 -6.92
C ARG A 74 18.54 -2.66 -6.45
N LEU A 75 18.24 -2.53 -5.16
CA LEU A 75 17.43 -1.44 -4.63
C LEU A 75 17.95 -0.07 -5.03
N GLU A 76 19.25 0.18 -4.93
CA GLU A 76 19.86 1.44 -5.32
C GLU A 76 19.57 1.81 -6.78
N ARG A 77 19.81 0.86 -7.70
CA ARG A 77 19.54 1.05 -9.12
C ARG A 77 18.08 1.27 -9.41
N ASP A 78 17.19 0.53 -8.73
CA ASP A 78 15.76 0.59 -8.95
C ASP A 78 15.16 1.91 -8.45
N LEU A 79 15.79 2.57 -7.49
CA LEU A 79 15.42 3.90 -7.01
C LEU A 79 15.77 5.02 -8.00
N LEU A 80 16.78 4.82 -8.86
CA LEU A 80 17.18 5.81 -9.88
C LEU A 80 16.19 5.91 -11.05
N VAL A 81 15.28 4.95 -11.20
CA VAL A 81 14.37 4.83 -12.36
C VAL A 81 13.07 5.64 -12.21
N PHE A 82 12.88 6.39 -11.14
CA PHE A 82 11.80 7.36 -11.09
C PHE A 82 12.14 8.56 -12.00
N GLU A 83 11.58 8.53 -13.23
CA GLU A 83 11.95 9.40 -14.36
C GLU A 83 11.72 10.89 -14.13
N ASP A 84 11.00 11.25 -13.09
CA ASP A 84 10.56 12.64 -12.84
C ASP A 84 11.52 13.43 -11.93
N GLY A 85 12.70 12.90 -11.59
CA GLY A 85 13.63 13.55 -10.65
C GLY A 85 13.09 13.69 -9.22
N ARG A 86 12.00 12.96 -8.88
CA ARG A 86 11.42 12.97 -7.54
C ARG A 86 12.16 11.99 -6.64
N ASP A 87 12.52 12.47 -5.46
CA ASP A 87 13.21 11.65 -4.48
C ASP A 87 12.25 10.65 -3.81
N VAL A 88 12.60 9.38 -3.86
CA VAL A 88 11.98 8.35 -3.01
C VAL A 88 12.43 8.59 -1.58
N ARG A 89 11.46 8.70 -0.66
CA ARG A 89 11.76 8.86 0.78
C ARG A 89 11.34 7.66 1.61
N LEU A 90 10.57 6.75 1.04
CA LEU A 90 10.08 5.56 1.71
C LEU A 90 10.26 4.32 0.85
N VAL A 91 10.95 3.34 1.42
CA VAL A 91 11.02 1.97 0.91
C VAL A 91 10.40 1.05 1.95
N VAL A 92 9.52 0.14 1.52
CA VAL A 92 8.92 -0.89 2.38
C VAL A 92 9.37 -2.26 1.92
N LEU A 93 9.97 -3.02 2.84
CA LEU A 93 10.32 -4.43 2.65
C LEU A 93 9.38 -5.27 3.52
N SER A 94 8.32 -5.80 2.91
CA SER A 94 7.35 -6.59 3.68
C SER A 94 7.72 -8.06 3.68
N ASP A 95 7.63 -8.67 4.87
CA ASP A 95 7.86 -10.11 5.12
C ASP A 95 9.29 -10.62 4.75
N LEU A 96 10.29 -9.73 4.72
CA LEU A 96 11.67 -10.04 4.34
C LEU A 96 12.22 -11.30 5.04
N ALA A 97 12.21 -11.33 6.37
CA ALA A 97 12.76 -12.45 7.12
C ALA A 97 11.98 -13.75 6.92
N SER A 98 10.70 -13.67 6.62
CA SER A 98 9.86 -14.83 6.35
C SER A 98 10.28 -15.59 5.11
N MET A 99 10.75 -14.88 4.10
CA MET A 99 11.25 -15.48 2.86
C MET A 99 12.52 -16.29 3.10
N PHE A 100 13.44 -15.75 3.94
CA PHE A 100 14.71 -16.42 4.23
C PHE A 100 14.60 -17.52 5.31
N ALA A 101 13.50 -17.53 6.06
CA ALA A 101 13.18 -18.59 7.03
C ALA A 101 12.33 -19.72 6.42
N ASP A 102 12.17 -19.76 5.09
CA ASP A 102 11.45 -20.83 4.42
C ASP A 102 12.17 -22.17 4.59
N SER A 103 11.39 -23.25 4.69
CA SER A 103 11.91 -24.60 4.89
C SER A 103 12.73 -25.12 3.71
N GLN A 104 12.54 -24.55 2.51
CA GLN A 104 13.29 -24.90 1.31
C GLN A 104 14.67 -24.23 1.24
N VAL A 105 14.93 -23.27 2.13
CA VAL A 105 16.19 -22.54 2.22
C VAL A 105 17.04 -23.08 3.34
N LYS A 106 18.31 -23.38 3.08
CA LYS A 106 19.25 -23.79 4.12
C LYS A 106 19.41 -22.65 5.13
N LYS A 107 19.39 -22.95 6.43
CA LYS A 107 19.44 -21.93 7.50
C LYS A 107 20.63 -20.98 7.39
N ALA A 108 21.83 -21.49 7.05
CA ALA A 108 23.01 -20.66 6.86
C ALA A 108 22.88 -19.73 5.66
N GLU A 109 22.34 -20.23 4.55
CA GLU A 109 22.08 -19.47 3.33
C GLU A 109 21.03 -18.38 3.55
N GLY A 110 19.90 -18.72 4.18
CA GLY A 110 18.86 -17.75 4.55
C GLY A 110 19.36 -16.66 5.47
N MET A 111 20.26 -16.98 6.41
CA MET A 111 20.90 -15.98 7.28
C MET A 111 21.81 -15.07 6.49
N ALA A 112 22.66 -15.60 5.62
CA ALA A 112 23.57 -14.81 4.78
C ALA A 112 22.83 -13.86 3.85
N MET A 113 21.72 -14.33 3.22
CA MET A 113 20.84 -13.49 2.41
C MET A 113 20.19 -12.36 3.23
N LEU A 114 19.70 -12.67 4.44
CA LEU A 114 19.12 -11.67 5.33
C LEU A 114 20.14 -10.59 5.70
N GLU A 115 21.32 -10.98 6.15
CA GLU A 115 22.40 -10.05 6.51
C GLU A 115 22.81 -9.17 5.33
N SER A 116 22.93 -9.76 4.13
CA SER A 116 23.20 -9.01 2.90
C SER A 116 22.12 -7.98 2.60
N CYS A 117 20.84 -8.38 2.69
CA CYS A 117 19.71 -7.46 2.46
C CYS A 117 19.67 -6.32 3.47
N LEU A 118 19.91 -6.61 4.75
CA LEU A 118 19.93 -5.59 5.79
C LEU A 118 21.05 -4.58 5.56
N ARG A 119 22.24 -5.06 5.19
CA ARG A 119 23.40 -4.20 4.88
C ARG A 119 23.08 -3.28 3.69
N VAL A 120 22.62 -3.82 2.57
CA VAL A 120 22.23 -3.02 1.38
C VAL A 120 21.14 -2.00 1.73
N SER A 121 20.13 -2.43 2.49
CA SER A 121 19.05 -1.53 2.92
C SER A 121 19.55 -0.36 3.75
N LYS A 122 20.52 -0.60 4.62
CA LYS A 122 21.12 0.43 5.47
C LYS A 122 21.99 1.38 4.65
N GLU A 123 22.88 0.85 3.81
CA GLU A 123 23.71 1.63 2.90
C GLU A 123 22.87 2.59 2.03
N VAL A 124 21.81 2.07 1.40
CA VAL A 124 20.91 2.88 0.57
C VAL A 124 20.13 3.92 1.40
N ALA A 125 19.69 3.56 2.60
CA ALA A 125 19.00 4.50 3.49
C ALA A 125 19.90 5.69 3.87
N GLU A 126 21.15 5.42 4.22
CA GLU A 126 22.13 6.44 4.59
C GLU A 126 22.54 7.31 3.39
N GLU A 127 22.87 6.70 2.25
CA GLU A 127 23.33 7.41 1.05
C GLU A 127 22.26 8.30 0.42
N LYS A 128 21.01 7.83 0.40
CA LYS A 128 19.88 8.55 -0.23
C LYS A 128 19.06 9.36 0.76
N GLY A 129 19.33 9.28 2.04
CA GLY A 129 18.56 9.98 3.08
C GLY A 129 17.08 9.55 3.12
N LEU A 130 16.81 8.26 2.93
CA LEU A 130 15.46 7.71 2.87
C LEU A 130 15.18 6.76 4.05
N LEU A 131 13.90 6.50 4.29
CA LEU A 131 13.45 5.58 5.31
C LEU A 131 13.20 4.20 4.70
N VAL A 132 13.91 3.18 5.20
CA VAL A 132 13.60 1.78 4.90
C VAL A 132 12.81 1.16 6.05
N VAL A 133 11.61 0.69 5.76
CA VAL A 133 10.72 0.05 6.73
C VAL A 133 10.67 -1.44 6.47
N ILE A 134 11.15 -2.25 7.42
CA ILE A 134 11.08 -3.71 7.35
C ILE A 134 10.00 -4.20 8.31
N THR A 135 9.05 -5.02 7.80
CA THR A 135 8.00 -5.58 8.62
C THR A 135 8.39 -6.95 9.18
N VAL A 136 8.09 -7.17 10.47
CA VAL A 136 8.34 -8.43 11.17
C VAL A 136 7.06 -8.91 11.83
N VAL A 137 6.57 -10.09 11.43
CA VAL A 137 5.36 -10.68 11.99
C VAL A 137 5.71 -11.51 13.23
N ARG A 138 5.29 -11.04 14.42
CA ARG A 138 5.59 -11.72 15.71
C ARG A 138 4.88 -13.07 15.88
N ARG A 139 3.62 -13.15 15.43
CA ARG A 139 2.80 -14.37 15.58
C ARG A 139 2.67 -15.05 14.22
N ARG A 140 3.69 -15.78 13.86
CA ARG A 140 3.74 -16.62 12.67
C ARG A 140 3.84 -18.10 13.06
N SER A 141 3.30 -18.97 12.25
CA SER A 141 3.49 -20.42 12.36
C SER A 141 4.11 -20.94 11.05
N PRO A 142 5.30 -21.55 11.09
CA PRO A 142 6.24 -21.61 12.20
C PRO A 142 6.84 -20.25 12.58
N PRO A 143 7.30 -20.05 13.83
CA PRO A 143 7.89 -18.79 14.26
C PRO A 143 9.22 -18.53 13.55
N LEU A 144 9.55 -17.26 13.38
CA LEU A 144 10.87 -16.87 12.86
C LEU A 144 11.99 -17.31 13.83
N PRO A 145 13.14 -17.75 13.30
CA PRO A 145 14.31 -18.04 14.12
C PRO A 145 14.70 -16.84 14.98
N LYS A 146 14.97 -17.10 16.27
CA LYS A 146 15.37 -16.01 17.20
C LYS A 146 16.63 -15.28 16.73
N THR A 147 17.55 -15.99 16.09
CA THR A 147 18.78 -15.43 15.52
C THR A 147 18.46 -14.40 14.44
N MET A 148 17.55 -14.65 13.51
CA MET A 148 17.14 -13.70 12.49
C MET A 148 16.50 -12.46 13.10
N ILE A 149 15.64 -12.62 14.10
CA ILE A 149 15.03 -11.50 14.82
C ILE A 149 16.12 -10.66 15.52
N SER A 150 17.10 -11.32 16.15
CA SER A 150 18.21 -10.62 16.82
C SER A 150 19.05 -9.81 15.84
N VAL A 151 19.39 -10.39 14.70
CA VAL A 151 20.17 -9.70 13.64
C VAL A 151 19.41 -8.48 13.13
N MET A 152 18.13 -8.61 12.78
CA MET A 152 17.32 -7.49 12.33
C MET A 152 17.22 -6.37 13.37
N ARG A 153 17.08 -6.72 14.66
CA ARG A 153 17.03 -5.73 15.74
C ARG A 153 18.37 -5.03 15.95
N GLY A 154 19.48 -5.76 15.78
CA GLY A 154 20.81 -5.21 15.91
C GLY A 154 21.21 -4.27 14.77
N GLN A 155 20.60 -4.45 13.58
CA GLN A 155 20.87 -3.62 12.40
C GLN A 155 19.92 -2.44 12.27
N ALA A 156 18.76 -2.47 12.94
CA ALA A 156 17.77 -1.41 12.86
C ALA A 156 18.20 -0.19 13.70
N ASP A 157 18.10 1.00 13.12
CA ASP A 157 18.35 2.26 13.83
C ASP A 157 17.26 2.53 14.86
N ASP A 158 16.02 2.10 14.55
CA ASP A 158 14.89 2.18 15.49
C ASP A 158 13.90 1.05 15.29
N ARG A 159 13.01 0.87 16.26
CA ARG A 159 12.00 -0.17 16.27
C ARG A 159 10.63 0.36 16.64
N ILE A 160 9.66 0.08 15.78
CA ILE A 160 8.25 0.34 16.07
C ILE A 160 7.59 -0.96 16.50
N SER A 161 7.15 -1.02 17.75
CA SER A 161 6.40 -2.14 18.30
C SER A 161 4.91 -1.87 18.22
N LEU A 162 4.17 -2.73 17.50
CA LEU A 162 2.73 -2.62 17.33
C LEU A 162 2.01 -3.58 18.28
N ILE A 163 1.16 -3.03 19.14
CA ILE A 163 0.37 -3.77 20.12
C ILE A 163 -1.09 -3.63 19.75
N SER A 164 -1.74 -4.76 19.45
CA SER A 164 -3.17 -4.79 19.16
C SER A 164 -3.95 -5.12 20.44
N TYR A 165 -4.97 -4.33 20.72
CA TYR A 165 -5.91 -4.56 21.82
C TYR A 165 -7.23 -5.09 21.26
N GLY A 166 -8.08 -5.61 22.13
CA GLY A 166 -9.45 -5.99 21.76
C GLY A 166 -10.22 -4.82 21.13
N GLY A 167 -11.17 -5.12 20.23
CA GLY A 167 -11.95 -4.08 19.54
C GLY A 167 -11.26 -3.40 18.36
N GLY A 168 -10.14 -3.95 17.86
CA GLY A 168 -9.45 -3.42 16.67
C GLY A 168 -8.61 -2.18 16.92
N GLN A 169 -8.41 -1.80 18.17
CA GLN A 169 -7.51 -0.72 18.54
C GLN A 169 -6.05 -1.21 18.50
N MET A 170 -5.17 -0.34 18.05
CA MET A 170 -3.75 -0.61 17.96
C MET A 170 -2.95 0.58 18.45
N THR A 171 -1.87 0.32 19.17
CA THR A 171 -0.89 1.34 19.52
C THR A 171 0.44 1.04 18.86
N ALA A 172 1.12 2.08 18.43
CA ALA A 172 2.50 2.02 17.96
C ALA A 172 3.41 2.62 19.04
N ARG A 173 4.44 1.89 19.43
CA ARG A 173 5.48 2.38 20.33
C ARG A 173 6.79 2.48 19.55
N LEU A 174 7.36 3.67 19.53
CA LEU A 174 8.70 3.91 19.01
C LEU A 174 9.68 3.70 20.15
N ASP A 175 10.56 2.71 20.01
CA ASP A 175 11.38 2.26 21.13
C ASP A 175 12.46 3.28 21.53
N SER A 176 13.10 3.97 20.58
CA SER A 176 14.14 4.96 20.86
C SER A 176 13.64 6.14 21.68
N LEU A 177 12.43 6.60 21.42
CA LEU A 177 11.86 7.75 22.10
C LEU A 177 10.98 7.38 23.28
N GLY A 178 10.66 6.09 23.46
CA GLY A 178 9.70 5.63 24.46
C GLY A 178 8.27 6.16 24.23
N VAL A 179 8.02 6.79 23.08
CA VAL A 179 6.74 7.42 22.75
C VAL A 179 5.75 6.36 22.29
N THR A 180 4.55 6.40 22.85
CA THR A 180 3.43 5.57 22.41
C THR A 180 2.39 6.44 21.70
N VAL A 181 2.14 6.14 20.43
CA VAL A 181 1.16 6.84 19.61
C VAL A 181 -0.12 6.00 19.54
N ARG A 182 -1.27 6.63 19.85
CA ARG A 182 -2.61 6.07 19.62
C ARG A 182 -3.14 6.53 18.27
N PRO A 183 -4.16 5.88 17.77
CA PRO A 183 -4.18 4.60 17.11
C PRO A 183 -4.32 4.76 15.61
N LEU A 184 -3.69 3.88 14.92
CA LEU A 184 -4.09 3.56 13.57
C LEU A 184 -5.38 2.75 13.67
N SER A 185 -6.47 3.23 13.09
CA SER A 185 -7.71 2.47 12.99
C SER A 185 -7.44 1.19 12.20
N ASN A 186 -7.59 0.05 12.85
CA ASN A 186 -7.44 -1.26 12.19
C ASN A 186 -8.74 -1.64 11.44
N ARG A 187 -9.52 -0.66 11.01
CA ARG A 187 -10.69 -0.93 10.15
C ARG A 187 -10.16 -1.46 8.82
N ALA A 188 -10.55 -2.70 8.52
CA ALA A 188 -10.29 -3.28 7.22
C ALA A 188 -10.84 -2.33 6.15
N PRO A 189 -10.11 -2.05 5.05
CA PRO A 189 -10.58 -1.19 3.97
C PRO A 189 -11.79 -1.77 3.23
N TYR A 190 -12.09 -3.05 3.47
CA TYR A 190 -13.25 -3.73 2.91
C TYR A 190 -14.36 -3.85 3.97
N PRO A 191 -15.63 -3.64 3.59
CA PRO A 191 -16.75 -3.94 4.46
C PRO A 191 -16.67 -5.42 4.88
N ARG A 192 -16.89 -5.67 6.17
CA ARG A 192 -16.98 -7.04 6.69
C ARG A 192 -18.37 -7.59 6.35
N LEU A 193 -18.49 -8.92 6.28
CA LEU A 193 -19.80 -9.54 6.11
C LEU A 193 -20.79 -9.07 7.20
N SER A 194 -20.31 -8.83 8.43
CA SER A 194 -21.08 -8.23 9.51
C SER A 194 -21.61 -6.83 9.22
N ASP A 195 -20.99 -6.08 8.31
CA ASP A 195 -21.44 -4.74 7.94
C ASP A 195 -22.68 -4.82 7.01
N PHE A 196 -22.94 -5.99 6.44
CA PHE A 196 -24.11 -6.28 5.61
C PHE A 196 -25.23 -7.05 6.34
N THR A 197 -24.92 -7.62 7.51
CA THR A 197 -25.89 -8.40 8.32
C THR A 197 -26.43 -7.63 9.53
N GLY A 198 -25.88 -6.45 9.82
CA GLY A 198 -26.40 -5.53 10.81
C GLY A 198 -27.68 -4.87 10.35
N GLU A 199 -28.69 -4.92 11.19
CA GLU A 199 -30.00 -4.32 11.03
C GLU A 199 -29.97 -3.00 10.26
N ALA A 200 -30.79 -2.93 9.21
CA ALA A 200 -31.04 -1.71 8.48
C ALA A 200 -31.38 -0.59 9.49
N GLN A 201 -30.40 0.23 9.87
CA GLN A 201 -30.69 1.48 10.53
C GLN A 201 -31.53 2.30 9.55
N SER A 202 -32.81 2.31 9.85
CA SER A 202 -33.84 3.15 9.31
C SER A 202 -33.37 4.61 9.34
N SER A 203 -32.80 5.02 8.26
CA SER A 203 -32.70 6.43 7.87
C SER A 203 -32.83 6.45 6.37
N ARG A 204 -34.06 6.17 5.93
CA ARG A 204 -34.55 6.61 4.63
C ARG A 204 -34.62 8.13 4.70
N GLU A 205 -33.59 8.81 4.33
CA GLU A 205 -33.76 10.11 3.72
C GLU A 205 -34.40 9.88 2.35
N VAL A 206 -35.69 10.13 2.33
CA VAL A 206 -36.52 10.19 1.13
C VAL A 206 -35.93 11.30 0.28
N CYS A 207 -35.22 10.94 -0.77
CA CYS A 207 -35.02 11.83 -1.90
C CYS A 207 -36.39 12.04 -2.54
N THR A 208 -37.06 13.14 -2.19
CA THR A 208 -38.21 13.65 -2.93
C THR A 208 -37.69 14.16 -4.26
N GLU A 209 -37.97 13.41 -5.32
CA GLU A 209 -37.85 13.90 -6.68
C GLU A 209 -38.77 15.12 -6.85
N PRO A 210 -38.30 16.22 -7.48
CA PRO A 210 -39.19 17.32 -7.83
C PRO A 210 -40.20 16.87 -8.87
N PRO A 211 -41.46 17.38 -8.82
CA PRO A 211 -42.50 16.97 -9.74
C PRO A 211 -42.15 17.38 -11.17
N LEU A 212 -42.29 16.44 -12.09
CA LEU A 212 -42.28 16.66 -13.54
C LEU A 212 -43.42 17.61 -13.92
N GLU A 213 -43.07 18.87 -14.20
CA GLU A 213 -44.00 19.77 -14.89
C GLU A 213 -44.30 19.26 -16.31
N SER A 214 -45.58 19.10 -16.55
CA SER A 214 -46.17 18.80 -17.80
C SER A 214 -45.84 19.84 -18.88
N LEU A 215 -45.03 19.48 -19.84
CA LEU A 215 -44.94 20.23 -21.09
C LEU A 215 -45.97 19.67 -22.07
N SER A 216 -47.00 20.48 -22.26
CA SER A 216 -48.05 20.36 -23.23
C SER A 216 -47.52 20.34 -24.67
N SER A 217 -48.10 19.47 -25.42
CA SER A 217 -48.10 19.39 -26.87
C SER A 217 -48.40 20.72 -27.57
N ASP A 218 -47.52 21.11 -28.44
CA ASP A 218 -47.92 21.88 -29.62
C ASP A 218 -47.00 21.52 -30.79
N SER A 219 -47.60 20.83 -31.77
CA SER A 219 -47.10 20.72 -33.11
C SER A 219 -47.61 21.92 -33.90
N PRO A 220 -46.82 22.44 -34.86
CA PRO A 220 -47.40 22.50 -36.18
C PRO A 220 -46.47 21.98 -37.30
N ASN A 221 -47.12 21.34 -38.22
CA ASN A 221 -46.82 21.04 -39.61
C ASN A 221 -46.04 22.13 -40.36
N GLY A 222 -45.20 21.68 -41.27
CA GLY A 222 -44.61 22.58 -42.29
C GLY A 222 -43.71 21.79 -43.24
N ASP A 223 -44.32 21.48 -44.34
CA ASP A 223 -43.86 20.88 -45.58
C ASP A 223 -42.61 21.54 -46.22
N SER A 224 -42.02 20.72 -47.07
CA SER A 224 -41.37 20.95 -48.38
C SER A 224 -39.87 20.69 -48.39
N LYS A 225 -39.48 19.65 -49.05
CA LYS A 225 -39.13 19.48 -50.49
C LYS A 225 -37.73 19.99 -50.87
N ASP A 226 -37.04 19.02 -51.44
CA ASP A 226 -36.09 19.11 -52.57
C ASP A 226 -34.71 19.80 -52.30
N ASP A 227 -33.60 19.27 -52.59
CA ASP A 227 -33.05 18.74 -53.83
C ASP A 227 -31.57 18.31 -53.63
N ALA A 228 -31.27 17.20 -54.14
CA ALA A 228 -30.24 16.86 -55.12
C ALA A 228 -28.78 17.31 -54.94
N ALA A 229 -27.95 16.27 -54.84
CA ALA A 229 -26.91 15.94 -55.81
C ALA A 229 -25.50 16.54 -55.73
N ARG A 230 -24.58 15.59 -55.91
CA ARG A 230 -23.24 15.64 -56.55
C ARG A 230 -22.08 16.07 -55.67
N SER A 231 -21.18 15.24 -55.51
CA SER A 231 -20.21 14.54 -56.31
C SER A 231 -18.79 15.00 -56.00
N ALA A 232 -17.99 14.00 -55.79
CA ALA A 232 -16.66 13.80 -56.35
C ALA A 232 -15.45 14.49 -55.77
N SER A 233 -14.59 13.69 -55.24
CA SER A 233 -13.25 13.34 -55.68
C SER A 233 -12.08 14.23 -55.25
N ALA A 234 -11.13 13.53 -54.69
CA ALA A 234 -9.73 13.53 -54.97
C ALA A 234 -8.85 14.72 -54.49
N SER A 235 -7.99 14.49 -53.63
CA SER A 235 -6.54 14.29 -53.77
C SER A 235 -5.96 13.86 -52.42
#